data_49506b541c72e6b2094dbc6554c56c1c
#
_entry.id   49506b541c72e6b2094dbc6554c56c1c
#
_cell.length_a   1.000
_cell.length_b   1.000
_cell.length_c   1.000
_cell.angle_alpha   90.00
_cell.angle_beta   90.00
_cell.angle_gamma   90.00
#
_symmetry.space_group_name_H-M   'P 1'
#
loop_
_entity.id
_entity.type
_entity.pdbx_description
1 polymer ?
#
loop_
_entity_poly.entity_id
_entity_poly.type
_entity_poly.pdbx_seq_one_letter_code
_entity_poly.pdbx_strand_id
1 'polypeptide(L)'
;FWWKKIDNKNWLQVFAVPLILTMLCSSVLIAIIKIHNFAYIAIVAASFFALFTNGQVFLRLSKQNYRLSGGAVAHFGVALMLLGILFSSGYSETISINKSGLLFNKNFTDEQNTENVLLWRNKPQEMGNFLVTYKSPCFETKSGLFIRQDDAWQVGEREIIAKKDIEVKGKLTIKKGDTVQIKPENTYYEVSYKTENGKEFTLFPRAQINPNMGLLASPDIQVFAYKDIYTHISSIPDPNQERIWSNEEEIAVAMGDTFFVNDYVAHFTNIYRVNEIDGIAVPEGSLAFRAEVNILAAEQEYKVRPAFVVTADGNIGRVPITIEDLAARLTLLNINPETGLFTFGLSTTQKDWIIMKAVEKPMINLLWIGTGLLIIGLMMAILRRHQDFAKTTDASISKRKELAPTTISI
;
A
#
# COMPACT_ATOMS: atom_id res chain seq x y z
N PHE A 1 5.63 30.56 32.65
CA PHE A 1 6.72 30.00 33.45
C PHE A 1 7.73 31.07 33.89
N TRP A 2 7.93 32.09 33.05
CA TRP A 2 8.89 33.16 33.32
C TRP A 2 8.28 34.39 34.01
N TRP A 3 6.96 34.52 34.02
CA TRP A 3 6.14 35.66 34.42
C TRP A 3 6.38 36.05 35.87
N LYS A 4 7.18 35.81 36.62
CA LYS A 4 7.53 36.31 37.97
C LYS A 4 8.95 35.94 38.42
N LYS A 5 9.79 35.39 37.54
CA LYS A 5 11.10 34.85 37.90
C LYS A 5 12.27 35.44 37.07
N ILE A 6 12.00 36.45 36.24
CA ILE A 6 13.04 37.09 35.44
C ILE A 6 13.17 38.53 35.93
N ASP A 7 14.38 38.90 36.34
CA ASP A 7 14.75 40.29 36.55
C ASP A 7 14.64 41.06 35.24
N ASN A 8 14.16 42.32 35.30
CA ASN A 8 13.96 43.17 34.12
C ASN A 8 15.23 43.34 33.26
N LYS A 9 16.42 43.06 33.78
CA LYS A 9 17.67 43.15 32.99
C LYS A 9 17.93 41.92 32.10
N ASN A 10 17.31 40.75 32.40
CA ASN A 10 17.65 39.51 31.69
C ASN A 10 16.52 39.03 30.73
N TRP A 11 15.34 39.68 30.75
CA TRP A 11 14.24 39.26 29.90
C TRP A 11 14.58 39.38 28.41
N LEU A 12 15.34 40.41 28.00
CA LEU A 12 15.73 40.64 26.63
C LEU A 12 16.59 39.48 26.11
N GLN A 13 17.56 39.00 26.91
CA GLN A 13 18.41 37.86 26.51
C GLN A 13 17.65 36.54 26.44
N VAL A 14 16.65 36.35 27.28
CA VAL A 14 15.83 35.14 27.30
C VAL A 14 14.90 35.05 26.10
N PHE A 15 14.39 36.17 25.61
CA PHE A 15 13.51 36.21 24.44
C PHE A 15 14.23 36.51 23.12
N ALA A 16 15.32 37.29 23.15
CA ALA A 16 16.03 37.69 21.94
C ALA A 16 16.64 36.48 21.19
N VAL A 17 17.25 35.53 21.90
CA VAL A 17 17.87 34.37 21.25
C VAL A 17 16.83 33.50 20.56
N PRO A 18 15.75 33.04 21.21
CA PRO A 18 14.67 32.30 20.50
C PRO A 18 14.05 33.10 19.36
N LEU A 19 13.86 34.41 19.52
CA LEU A 19 13.27 35.26 18.49
C LEU A 19 14.15 35.37 17.24
N ILE A 20 15.46 35.63 17.44
CA ILE A 20 16.44 35.72 16.32
C ILE A 20 16.51 34.36 15.59
N LEU A 21 16.61 33.25 16.33
CA LEU A 21 16.63 31.91 15.75
C LEU A 21 15.33 31.61 14.98
N THR A 22 14.19 32.04 15.54
CA THR A 22 12.89 31.89 14.86
C THR A 22 12.86 32.67 13.56
N MET A 23 13.25 33.93 13.56
CA MET A 23 13.30 34.76 12.35
C MET A 23 14.22 34.15 11.31
N LEU A 24 15.43 33.72 11.70
CA LEU A 24 16.39 33.10 10.78
C LEU A 24 15.84 31.81 10.17
N CYS A 25 15.45 30.85 11.02
CA CYS A 25 14.97 29.54 10.54
C CYS A 25 13.67 29.65 9.75
N SER A 26 12.74 30.49 10.19
CA SER A 26 11.49 30.72 9.45
C SER A 26 11.74 31.35 8.09
N SER A 27 12.60 32.39 8.02
CA SER A 27 12.92 33.07 6.75
C SER A 27 13.59 32.11 5.76
N VAL A 28 14.55 31.31 6.23
CA VAL A 28 15.22 30.29 5.41
C VAL A 28 14.22 29.26 4.88
N LEU A 29 13.39 28.73 5.76
CA LEU A 29 12.40 27.72 5.38
C LEU A 29 11.35 28.27 4.39
N ILE A 30 10.82 29.47 4.66
CA ILE A 30 9.87 30.16 3.79
C ILE A 30 10.48 30.41 2.40
N ALA A 31 11.75 30.81 2.33
CA ALA A 31 12.44 31.05 1.07
C ALA A 31 12.68 29.76 0.27
N ILE A 32 13.09 28.67 0.94
CA ILE A 32 13.35 27.36 0.29
C ILE A 32 12.05 26.74 -0.25
N ILE A 33 10.99 26.73 0.56
CA ILE A 33 9.72 26.07 0.21
C ILE A 33 8.79 27.02 -0.56
N LYS A 34 9.12 28.31 -0.65
CA LYS A 34 8.31 29.34 -1.30
C LYS A 34 6.90 29.44 -0.71
N ILE A 35 6.83 29.56 0.63
CA ILE A 35 5.55 29.64 1.34
C ILE A 35 4.94 31.03 1.11
N HIS A 36 3.79 31.10 0.43
CA HIS A 36 3.09 32.36 0.14
C HIS A 36 1.85 32.58 1.02
N ASN A 37 1.31 31.49 1.62
CA ASN A 37 0.13 31.59 2.46
C ASN A 37 0.49 32.18 3.83
N PHE A 38 -0.15 33.29 4.20
CA PHE A 38 0.11 33.99 5.47
C PHE A 38 -0.15 33.10 6.70
N ALA A 39 -1.21 32.27 6.67
CA ALA A 39 -1.50 31.35 7.77
C ALA A 39 -0.38 30.33 7.97
N TYR A 40 0.19 29.81 6.86
CA TYR A 40 1.31 28.88 6.92
C TYR A 40 2.57 29.54 7.44
N ILE A 41 2.86 30.77 7.04
CA ILE A 41 3.97 31.58 7.58
C ILE A 41 3.81 31.77 9.09
N ALA A 42 2.61 32.11 9.54
CA ALA A 42 2.31 32.30 10.97
C ALA A 42 2.51 30.99 11.77
N ILE A 43 2.04 29.84 11.24
CA ILE A 43 2.24 28.52 11.87
C ILE A 43 3.73 28.16 11.94
N VAL A 44 4.50 28.38 10.88
CA VAL A 44 5.96 28.14 10.85
C VAL A 44 6.65 28.98 11.93
N ALA A 45 6.38 30.29 11.95
CA ALA A 45 6.99 31.20 12.90
C ALA A 45 6.61 30.85 14.36
N ALA A 46 5.34 30.59 14.62
CA ALA A 46 4.87 30.19 15.96
C ALA A 46 5.49 28.85 16.41
N SER A 47 5.59 27.88 15.50
CA SER A 47 6.19 26.58 15.78
C SER A 47 7.68 26.70 16.09
N PHE A 48 8.47 27.40 15.29
CA PHE A 48 9.89 27.63 15.57
C PHE A 48 10.09 28.41 16.87
N PHE A 49 9.28 29.44 17.10
CA PHE A 49 9.34 30.17 18.37
C PHE A 49 9.07 29.26 19.58
N ALA A 50 8.05 28.39 19.49
CA ALA A 50 7.76 27.41 20.50
C ALA A 50 8.88 26.38 20.68
N LEU A 51 9.50 25.90 19.58
CA LEU A 51 10.64 24.97 19.62
C LEU A 51 11.83 25.58 20.35
N PHE A 52 12.24 26.79 19.96
CA PHE A 52 13.43 27.42 20.55
C PHE A 52 13.21 27.87 21.98
N THR A 53 12.04 28.43 22.31
CA THR A 53 11.72 28.82 23.70
C THR A 53 11.63 27.62 24.63
N ASN A 54 10.93 26.55 24.23
CA ASN A 54 10.81 25.35 25.04
C ASN A 54 12.11 24.55 25.09
N GLY A 55 12.89 24.52 23.99
CA GLY A 55 14.24 23.95 23.97
C GLY A 55 15.17 24.65 24.97
N GLN A 56 15.16 25.97 25.01
CA GLN A 56 15.93 26.74 25.99
C GLN A 56 15.49 26.43 27.45
N VAL A 57 14.18 26.37 27.70
CA VAL A 57 13.63 25.99 29.00
C VAL A 57 14.05 24.56 29.39
N PHE A 58 13.98 23.62 28.45
CA PHE A 58 14.43 22.25 28.63
C PHE A 58 15.90 22.18 29.04
N LEU A 59 16.79 22.82 28.27
CA LEU A 59 18.24 22.83 28.54
C LEU A 59 18.56 23.42 29.91
N ARG A 60 17.83 24.44 30.35
CA ARG A 60 18.03 25.09 31.64
C ARG A 60 17.53 24.22 32.78
N LEU A 61 16.34 23.64 32.67
CA LEU A 61 15.73 22.81 33.69
C LEU A 61 16.40 21.45 33.84
N SER A 62 16.82 20.84 32.76
CA SER A 62 17.49 19.53 32.76
C SER A 62 18.81 19.56 33.51
N LYS A 63 19.54 20.68 33.49
CA LYS A 63 20.77 20.89 34.30
C LYS A 63 20.50 20.90 35.80
N GLN A 64 19.29 21.28 36.23
CA GLN A 64 18.90 21.27 37.67
C GLN A 64 18.22 19.96 38.05
N ASN A 65 17.15 19.62 37.38
CA ASN A 65 16.42 18.38 37.55
C ASN A 65 15.56 18.13 36.28
N TYR A 66 15.90 17.10 35.52
CA TYR A 66 15.20 16.76 34.29
C TYR A 66 13.68 16.55 34.44
N ARG A 67 13.24 16.12 35.64
CA ARG A 67 11.82 15.93 35.96
C ARG A 67 11.00 17.21 35.89
N LEU A 68 11.66 18.38 36.01
CA LEU A 68 11.02 19.68 35.94
C LEU A 68 10.72 20.09 34.48
N SER A 69 11.32 19.43 33.49
CA SER A 69 11.25 19.81 32.08
C SER A 69 10.07 19.19 31.34
N GLY A 70 9.22 18.38 31.96
CA GLY A 70 8.11 17.68 31.31
C GLY A 70 7.20 18.58 30.47
N GLY A 71 6.83 19.76 31.03
CA GLY A 71 6.04 20.76 30.28
C GLY A 71 6.77 21.30 29.04
N ALA A 72 8.08 21.56 29.13
CA ALA A 72 8.86 22.02 28.00
C ALA A 72 8.97 20.95 26.90
N VAL A 73 9.14 19.68 27.27
CA VAL A 73 9.14 18.54 26.34
C VAL A 73 7.79 18.41 25.64
N ALA A 74 6.69 18.51 26.41
CA ALA A 74 5.35 18.44 25.83
C ALA A 74 5.09 19.56 24.82
N HIS A 75 5.41 20.81 25.14
CA HIS A 75 5.23 21.95 24.23
C HIS A 75 6.18 21.89 23.02
N PHE A 76 7.38 21.38 23.19
CA PHE A 76 8.29 21.09 22.08
C PHE A 76 7.67 20.05 21.13
N GLY A 77 7.07 18.99 21.69
CA GLY A 77 6.33 17.99 20.92
C GLY A 77 5.16 18.59 20.12
N VAL A 78 4.34 19.44 20.75
CA VAL A 78 3.23 20.14 20.06
C VAL A 78 3.75 21.01 18.90
N ALA A 79 4.86 21.71 19.08
CA ALA A 79 5.42 22.54 18.02
C ALA A 79 5.90 21.70 16.81
N LEU A 80 6.52 20.54 17.06
CA LEU A 80 6.86 19.59 15.99
C LEU A 80 5.61 19.01 15.31
N MET A 81 4.57 18.68 16.08
CA MET A 81 3.29 18.24 15.51
C MET A 81 2.70 19.27 14.56
N LEU A 82 2.69 20.55 14.95
CA LEU A 82 2.17 21.63 14.09
C LEU A 82 2.95 21.74 12.78
N LEU A 83 4.28 21.64 12.81
CA LEU A 83 5.09 21.59 11.59
C LEU A 83 4.79 20.33 10.78
N GLY A 84 4.69 19.18 11.42
CA GLY A 84 4.34 17.91 10.78
C GLY A 84 2.98 17.98 10.08
N ILE A 85 1.94 18.53 10.73
CA ILE A 85 0.62 18.74 10.14
C ILE A 85 0.71 19.71 8.96
N LEU A 86 1.40 20.82 9.13
CA LEU A 86 1.55 21.82 8.07
C LEU A 86 2.15 21.21 6.80
N PHE A 87 3.25 20.47 6.95
CA PHE A 87 3.91 19.86 5.79
C PHE A 87 3.12 18.69 5.22
N SER A 88 2.67 17.76 6.06
CA SER A 88 1.99 16.54 5.58
C SER A 88 0.59 16.78 5.00
N SER A 89 -0.07 17.89 5.38
CA SER A 89 -1.41 18.23 4.87
C SER A 89 -1.38 19.41 3.90
N GLY A 90 -0.62 20.46 4.23
CA GLY A 90 -0.57 21.67 3.40
C GLY A 90 0.33 21.55 2.16
N TYR A 91 1.24 20.58 2.16
CA TYR A 91 2.17 20.30 1.05
C TYR A 91 2.09 18.84 0.60
N SER A 92 0.96 18.16 0.86
CA SER A 92 0.70 16.86 0.26
C SER A 92 0.57 17.02 -1.25
N GLU A 93 1.13 16.09 -2.00
CA GLU A 93 1.11 16.08 -3.45
C GLU A 93 0.46 14.79 -3.95
N THR A 94 -0.55 14.91 -4.80
CA THR A 94 -1.11 13.77 -5.51
C THR A 94 -0.19 13.43 -6.68
N ILE A 95 0.41 12.24 -6.66
CA ILE A 95 1.31 11.77 -7.72
C ILE A 95 0.56 10.99 -8.83
N SER A 96 -0.67 10.54 -8.56
CA SER A 96 -1.54 9.80 -9.49
C SER A 96 -2.38 10.74 -10.35
N ILE A 97 -1.74 11.61 -11.11
CA ILE A 97 -2.46 12.57 -11.97
C ILE A 97 -2.87 11.91 -13.29
N ASN A 98 -4.15 12.02 -13.61
CA ASN A 98 -4.70 11.60 -14.90
C ASN A 98 -4.22 12.53 -16.04
N LYS A 99 -3.24 12.06 -16.78
CA LYS A 99 -2.70 12.78 -17.96
C LYS A 99 -3.46 12.46 -19.25
N SER A 100 -4.36 11.47 -19.23
CA SER A 100 -5.09 11.03 -20.42
C SER A 100 -6.27 11.93 -20.82
N GLY A 101 -6.78 12.73 -19.87
CA GLY A 101 -7.99 13.54 -20.05
C GLY A 101 -9.28 12.72 -20.14
N LEU A 102 -9.21 11.40 -20.00
CA LEU A 102 -10.39 10.52 -20.03
C LEU A 102 -11.10 10.55 -18.67
N LEU A 103 -12.43 10.54 -18.69
CA LEU A 103 -13.26 10.33 -17.52
C LEU A 103 -13.29 8.82 -17.21
N PHE A 104 -12.69 8.41 -16.11
CA PHE A 104 -12.61 6.99 -15.74
C PHE A 104 -13.94 6.48 -15.19
N ASN A 105 -14.67 7.31 -14.47
CA ASN A 105 -15.97 6.95 -13.90
C ASN A 105 -16.90 8.16 -13.87
N LYS A 106 -18.11 8.00 -14.41
CA LYS A 106 -19.14 9.05 -14.43
C LYS A 106 -19.62 9.47 -13.04
N ASN A 107 -19.45 8.60 -12.05
CA ASN A 107 -19.81 8.87 -10.66
C ASN A 107 -18.70 9.57 -9.86
N PHE A 108 -17.53 9.74 -10.46
CA PHE A 108 -16.43 10.48 -9.86
C PHE A 108 -16.63 11.98 -10.03
N THR A 109 -16.21 12.74 -9.03
CA THR A 109 -16.10 14.20 -9.18
C THR A 109 -14.98 14.55 -10.17
N ASP A 110 -14.94 15.78 -10.66
CA ASP A 110 -13.86 16.25 -11.54
C ASP A 110 -12.49 16.12 -10.87
N GLU A 111 -12.40 16.43 -9.57
CA GLU A 111 -11.20 16.25 -8.77
C GLU A 111 -10.78 14.77 -8.73
N GLN A 112 -11.71 13.85 -8.45
CA GLN A 112 -11.43 12.42 -8.44
C GLN A 112 -10.99 11.91 -9.80
N ASN A 113 -11.59 12.37 -10.90
CA ASN A 113 -11.15 11.99 -12.26
C ASN A 113 -9.76 12.54 -12.60
N THR A 114 -9.38 13.68 -12.03
CA THR A 114 -8.06 14.30 -12.23
C THR A 114 -6.97 13.66 -11.37
N GLU A 115 -7.28 13.33 -10.12
CA GLU A 115 -6.31 12.84 -9.13
C GLU A 115 -6.16 11.32 -9.07
N ASN A 116 -6.88 10.59 -9.89
CA ASN A 116 -6.80 9.15 -9.99
C ASN A 116 -6.17 8.72 -11.31
N VAL A 117 -5.57 7.54 -11.31
CA VAL A 117 -4.98 6.92 -12.50
C VAL A 117 -5.59 5.54 -12.73
N LEU A 118 -5.84 5.22 -14.00
CA LEU A 118 -6.24 3.88 -14.43
C LEU A 118 -4.99 3.05 -14.71
N LEU A 119 -4.78 2.00 -13.94
CA LEU A 119 -3.71 1.04 -14.16
C LEU A 119 -4.27 -0.26 -14.75
N TRP A 120 -3.81 -0.59 -15.93
CA TRP A 120 -4.04 -1.91 -16.53
C TRP A 120 -3.05 -2.91 -15.95
N ARG A 121 -3.51 -4.12 -15.75
CA ARG A 121 -2.68 -5.19 -15.20
C ARG A 121 -1.39 -5.38 -16.00
N ASN A 122 -0.28 -5.50 -15.30
CA ASN A 122 1.09 -5.65 -15.81
C ASN A 122 1.55 -4.59 -16.82
N LYS A 123 0.84 -3.46 -16.93
CA LYS A 123 1.25 -2.33 -17.75
C LYS A 123 1.85 -1.24 -16.88
N PRO A 124 3.17 -0.97 -16.96
CA PRO A 124 3.81 0.09 -16.21
C PRO A 124 3.28 1.47 -16.63
N GLN A 125 3.09 2.36 -15.67
CA GLN A 125 2.71 3.75 -15.90
C GLN A 125 3.52 4.69 -15.01
N GLU A 126 3.95 5.82 -15.58
CA GLU A 126 4.67 6.86 -14.85
C GLU A 126 3.72 7.62 -13.92
N MET A 127 4.12 7.75 -12.65
CA MET A 127 3.41 8.49 -11.62
C MET A 127 4.41 9.26 -10.75
N GLY A 128 4.48 10.57 -10.90
CA GLY A 128 5.52 11.37 -10.25
C GLY A 128 6.91 10.86 -10.67
N ASN A 129 7.74 10.50 -9.68
CA ASN A 129 9.09 9.96 -9.88
C ASN A 129 9.13 8.41 -9.82
N PHE A 130 8.00 7.76 -10.04
CA PHE A 130 7.88 6.31 -9.97
C PHE A 130 7.31 5.74 -11.26
N LEU A 131 7.81 4.56 -11.63
CA LEU A 131 7.15 3.68 -12.57
C LEU A 131 6.28 2.70 -11.74
N VAL A 132 4.96 2.80 -11.90
CA VAL A 132 4.00 2.05 -11.09
C VAL A 132 3.31 0.99 -11.93
N THR A 133 3.19 -0.21 -11.38
CA THR A 133 2.59 -1.34 -12.08
C THR A 133 1.61 -2.06 -11.16
N TYR A 134 0.37 -2.18 -11.56
CA TYR A 134 -0.59 -3.10 -10.96
C TYR A 134 -0.27 -4.53 -11.41
N LYS A 135 -0.07 -5.45 -10.48
CA LYS A 135 0.33 -6.84 -10.77
C LYS A 135 -0.83 -7.82 -10.75
N SER A 136 -1.52 -7.94 -9.63
CA SER A 136 -2.58 -8.92 -9.43
C SER A 136 -3.43 -8.60 -8.21
N PRO A 137 -4.70 -9.02 -8.16
CA PRO A 137 -5.43 -9.13 -6.91
C PRO A 137 -4.84 -10.27 -6.07
N CYS A 138 -4.88 -10.12 -4.74
CA CYS A 138 -4.26 -11.04 -3.78
C CYS A 138 -5.24 -11.46 -2.69
N PHE A 139 -5.16 -12.72 -2.29
CA PHE A 139 -5.78 -13.23 -1.08
C PHE A 139 -4.94 -12.86 0.14
N GLU A 140 -5.57 -12.49 1.24
CA GLU A 140 -4.93 -12.42 2.55
C GLU A 140 -5.04 -13.77 3.26
N THR A 141 -3.92 -14.37 3.62
CA THR A 141 -3.89 -15.58 4.43
C THR A 141 -4.16 -15.26 5.90
N LYS A 142 -4.56 -16.26 6.70
CA LYS A 142 -4.66 -16.09 8.16
C LYS A 142 -3.34 -15.70 8.83
N SER A 143 -2.22 -16.07 8.23
CA SER A 143 -0.86 -15.70 8.68
C SER A 143 -0.43 -14.28 8.28
N GLY A 144 -1.27 -13.52 7.54
CA GLY A 144 -0.95 -12.17 7.08
C GLY A 144 -0.06 -12.11 5.85
N LEU A 145 0.08 -13.22 5.12
CA LEU A 145 0.77 -13.25 3.82
C LEU A 145 -0.22 -12.93 2.70
N PHE A 146 0.28 -12.30 1.64
CA PHE A 146 -0.49 -12.04 0.43
C PHE A 146 -0.10 -13.04 -0.65
N ILE A 147 -1.10 -13.72 -1.23
CA ILE A 147 -0.93 -14.69 -2.31
C ILE A 147 -1.70 -14.17 -3.51
N ARG A 148 -1.05 -14.04 -4.67
CA ARG A 148 -1.70 -13.66 -5.91
C ARG A 148 -2.80 -14.65 -6.26
N GLN A 149 -3.94 -14.17 -6.71
CA GLN A 149 -5.06 -15.04 -7.10
C GLN A 149 -4.67 -15.99 -8.24
N ASP A 150 -3.75 -15.59 -9.11
CA ASP A 150 -3.21 -16.44 -10.19
C ASP A 150 -2.42 -17.63 -9.69
N ASP A 151 -1.77 -17.50 -8.54
CA ASP A 151 -0.87 -18.49 -7.97
C ASP A 151 -1.60 -19.53 -7.11
N ALA A 152 -2.94 -19.44 -7.03
CA ALA A 152 -3.75 -20.35 -6.25
C ALA A 152 -5.09 -20.70 -6.92
N TRP A 153 -5.66 -21.85 -6.59
CA TRP A 153 -7.05 -22.19 -6.88
C TRP A 153 -7.88 -21.97 -5.64
N GLN A 154 -8.97 -21.24 -5.75
CA GLN A 154 -9.94 -21.15 -4.67
C GLN A 154 -10.83 -22.41 -4.69
N VAL A 155 -10.78 -23.20 -3.63
CA VAL A 155 -11.53 -24.48 -3.51
C VAL A 155 -12.73 -24.37 -2.58
N GLY A 156 -12.84 -23.28 -1.86
CA GLY A 156 -13.94 -22.96 -0.95
C GLY A 156 -13.94 -21.48 -0.61
N GLU A 157 -14.87 -21.03 0.23
CA GLU A 157 -14.92 -19.63 0.63
C GLU A 157 -13.66 -19.18 1.37
N ARG A 158 -13.03 -20.09 2.13
CA ARG A 158 -11.92 -19.74 3.05
C ARG A 158 -10.65 -20.52 2.78
N GLU A 159 -10.56 -21.23 1.67
CA GLU A 159 -9.44 -22.10 1.36
C GLU A 159 -8.99 -21.96 -0.08
N ILE A 160 -7.69 -21.93 -0.24
CA ILE A 160 -7.01 -21.93 -1.55
C ILE A 160 -5.96 -23.04 -1.58
N ILE A 161 -5.66 -23.55 -2.76
CA ILE A 161 -4.56 -24.48 -3.03
C ILE A 161 -3.52 -23.79 -3.87
N ALA A 162 -2.27 -23.83 -3.43
CA ALA A 162 -1.16 -23.20 -4.15
C ALA A 162 -0.87 -23.95 -5.46
N LYS A 163 -0.82 -23.22 -6.59
CA LYS A 163 -0.47 -23.73 -7.92
C LYS A 163 1.03 -23.97 -8.10
N LYS A 164 1.83 -23.26 -7.36
CA LYS A 164 3.30 -23.29 -7.40
C LYS A 164 3.88 -23.03 -6.02
N ASP A 165 5.18 -23.24 -5.87
CA ASP A 165 5.92 -22.87 -4.67
C ASP A 165 5.94 -21.34 -4.53
N ILE A 166 5.58 -20.85 -3.33
CA ILE A 166 5.50 -19.42 -3.01
C ILE A 166 6.56 -19.08 -1.98
N GLU A 167 7.47 -18.20 -2.38
CA GLU A 167 8.55 -17.71 -1.54
C GLU A 167 8.24 -16.32 -1.02
N VAL A 168 8.47 -16.10 0.27
CA VAL A 168 8.37 -14.78 0.90
C VAL A 168 9.72 -14.40 1.48
N LYS A 169 10.27 -13.26 1.04
CA LYS A 169 11.60 -12.77 1.45
C LYS A 169 12.73 -13.81 1.26
N GLY A 170 12.68 -14.54 0.14
CA GLY A 170 13.70 -15.54 -0.20
C GLY A 170 13.63 -16.84 0.60
N LYS A 171 12.53 -17.08 1.34
CA LYS A 171 12.26 -18.35 2.02
C LYS A 171 11.00 -18.98 1.46
N LEU A 172 11.08 -20.27 1.12
CA LEU A 172 9.92 -21.07 0.76
C LEU A 172 8.97 -21.10 1.95
N THR A 173 7.76 -20.55 1.73
CA THR A 173 6.74 -20.42 2.79
C THR A 173 5.59 -21.38 2.55
N ILE A 174 5.20 -21.61 1.28
CA ILE A 174 4.08 -22.46 0.87
C ILE A 174 4.52 -23.29 -0.33
N LYS A 175 4.30 -24.59 -0.30
CA LYS A 175 4.62 -25.51 -1.40
C LYS A 175 3.43 -25.65 -2.36
N LYS A 176 3.73 -26.02 -3.59
CA LYS A 176 2.70 -26.41 -4.56
C LYS A 176 1.84 -27.53 -3.99
N GLY A 177 0.52 -27.34 -4.06
CA GLY A 177 -0.47 -28.29 -3.53
C GLY A 177 -0.86 -28.07 -2.06
N ASP A 178 -0.17 -27.20 -1.34
CA ASP A 178 -0.55 -26.87 0.04
C ASP A 178 -1.90 -26.14 0.07
N THR A 179 -2.75 -26.55 1.01
CA THR A 179 -4.00 -25.87 1.30
C THR A 179 -3.77 -24.76 2.31
N VAL A 180 -4.16 -23.54 1.96
CA VAL A 180 -3.95 -22.34 2.76
C VAL A 180 -5.27 -21.69 3.13
N GLN A 181 -5.44 -21.35 4.40
CA GLN A 181 -6.61 -20.64 4.90
C GLN A 181 -6.50 -19.15 4.60
N ILE A 182 -7.55 -18.56 4.03
CA ILE A 182 -7.65 -17.14 3.68
C ILE A 182 -8.73 -16.41 4.47
N LYS A 183 -8.72 -15.09 4.39
CA LYS A 183 -9.78 -14.18 4.84
C LYS A 183 -10.56 -13.71 3.59
N PRO A 184 -11.69 -14.35 3.25
CA PRO A 184 -12.40 -14.08 1.99
C PRO A 184 -12.96 -12.67 1.91
N GLU A 185 -13.20 -12.05 3.07
CA GLU A 185 -13.70 -10.67 3.18
C GLU A 185 -12.68 -9.61 2.79
N ASN A 186 -11.40 -9.98 2.56
CA ASN A 186 -10.34 -9.05 2.26
C ASN A 186 -9.69 -9.38 0.90
N THR A 187 -9.78 -8.44 -0.04
CA THR A 187 -9.02 -8.48 -1.28
C THR A 187 -8.01 -7.36 -1.28
N TYR A 188 -6.76 -7.70 -1.55
CA TYR A 188 -5.65 -6.77 -1.68
C TYR A 188 -5.16 -6.73 -3.12
N TYR A 189 -4.54 -5.63 -3.51
CA TYR A 189 -4.07 -5.43 -4.88
C TYR A 189 -2.58 -5.14 -4.84
N GLU A 190 -1.80 -5.99 -5.50
CA GLU A 190 -0.36 -5.84 -5.55
C GLU A 190 0.03 -4.72 -6.52
N VAL A 191 0.58 -3.63 -5.97
CA VAL A 191 1.05 -2.47 -6.74
C VAL A 191 2.53 -2.29 -6.49
N SER A 192 3.33 -2.50 -7.54
CA SER A 192 4.78 -2.35 -7.51
C SER A 192 5.18 -0.95 -7.93
N TYR A 193 6.08 -0.35 -7.18
CA TYR A 193 6.69 0.95 -7.43
C TYR A 193 8.17 0.78 -7.69
N LYS A 194 8.65 1.35 -8.77
CA LYS A 194 10.06 1.40 -9.14
C LYS A 194 10.50 2.85 -9.26
N THR A 195 11.53 3.23 -8.50
CA THR A 195 12.14 4.58 -8.58
C THR A 195 13.05 4.68 -9.80
N GLU A 196 13.37 5.88 -10.25
CA GLU A 196 14.35 6.13 -11.31
C GLU A 196 15.73 5.49 -10.99
N ASN A 197 16.10 5.42 -9.71
CA ASN A 197 17.35 4.80 -9.25
C ASN A 197 17.26 3.26 -9.15
N GLY A 198 16.20 2.64 -9.66
CA GLY A 198 16.03 1.19 -9.69
C GLY A 198 15.61 0.55 -8.36
N LYS A 199 15.38 1.31 -7.30
CA LYS A 199 14.83 0.77 -6.04
C LYS A 199 13.36 0.44 -6.23
N GLU A 200 12.96 -0.74 -5.76
CA GLU A 200 11.59 -1.23 -5.86
C GLU A 200 10.98 -1.45 -4.47
N PHE A 201 9.70 -1.18 -4.36
CA PHE A 201 8.87 -1.57 -3.22
C PHE A 201 7.46 -1.91 -3.71
N THR A 202 6.74 -2.70 -2.92
CA THR A 202 5.39 -3.15 -3.28
C THR A 202 4.43 -2.78 -2.16
N LEU A 203 3.28 -2.26 -2.54
CA LEU A 203 2.17 -1.94 -1.66
C LEU A 203 0.97 -2.84 -1.98
N PHE A 204 0.19 -3.12 -0.93
CA PHE A 204 -0.99 -3.97 -1.00
C PHE A 204 -2.23 -3.21 -0.48
N PRO A 205 -2.70 -2.16 -1.16
CA PRO A 205 -3.93 -1.49 -0.78
C PRO A 205 -5.11 -2.46 -0.86
N ARG A 206 -6.02 -2.39 0.13
CA ARG A 206 -7.21 -3.21 0.18
C ARG A 206 -8.38 -2.50 -0.50
N ALA A 207 -9.17 -3.24 -1.28
CA ALA A 207 -10.46 -2.78 -1.78
C ALA A 207 -11.41 -3.95 -1.99
N GLN A 208 -12.69 -3.74 -1.64
CA GLN A 208 -13.75 -4.72 -1.84
C GLN A 208 -15.08 -4.03 -2.05
N ILE A 209 -15.96 -4.64 -2.82
CA ILE A 209 -17.32 -4.15 -3.02
C ILE A 209 -18.23 -4.77 -1.96
N ASN A 210 -18.82 -3.92 -1.13
CA ASN A 210 -19.86 -4.32 -0.19
C ASN A 210 -21.24 -4.01 -0.82
N PRO A 211 -22.18 -4.98 -0.83
CA PRO A 211 -23.49 -4.75 -1.46
C PRO A 211 -24.29 -3.58 -0.90
N ASN A 212 -24.10 -3.24 0.39
CA ASN A 212 -24.84 -2.19 1.06
C ASN A 212 -24.08 -0.86 1.18
N MET A 213 -22.75 -0.89 1.17
CA MET A 213 -21.89 0.27 1.46
C MET A 213 -21.07 0.73 0.23
N GLY A 214 -21.13 -0.01 -0.87
CA GLY A 214 -20.30 0.26 -2.04
C GLY A 214 -18.84 -0.16 -1.84
N LEU A 215 -17.90 0.57 -2.44
CA LEU A 215 -16.48 0.27 -2.36
C LEU A 215 -15.93 0.60 -0.96
N LEU A 216 -15.42 -0.42 -0.28
CA LEU A 216 -14.66 -0.30 0.96
C LEU A 216 -13.17 -0.41 0.63
N ALA A 217 -12.41 0.67 0.83
CA ALA A 217 -10.99 0.72 0.54
C ALA A 217 -10.18 1.13 1.77
N SER A 218 -8.99 0.54 1.91
CA SER A 218 -8.00 0.93 2.92
C SER A 218 -6.66 1.14 2.23
N PRO A 219 -5.98 2.27 2.48
CA PRO A 219 -4.67 2.52 1.88
C PRO A 219 -3.60 1.58 2.45
N ASP A 220 -2.56 1.35 1.66
CA ASP A 220 -1.28 0.87 2.15
C ASP A 220 -0.23 1.98 2.03
N ILE A 221 0.81 1.93 2.88
CA ILE A 221 1.70 3.07 3.12
C ILE A 221 3.16 2.61 3.05
N GLN A 222 3.93 3.24 2.16
CA GLN A 222 5.38 3.15 2.20
C GLN A 222 5.96 4.31 3.00
N VAL A 223 6.61 3.97 4.11
CA VAL A 223 7.25 4.96 5.00
C VAL A 223 8.69 5.18 4.57
N PHE A 224 9.06 6.44 4.35
CA PHE A 224 10.44 6.89 4.14
C PHE A 224 10.85 7.88 5.24
N ALA A 225 12.14 8.19 5.33
CA ALA A 225 12.67 9.07 6.38
C ALA A 225 12.08 10.49 6.36
N TYR A 226 11.71 11.01 5.20
CA TYR A 226 11.26 12.39 5.02
C TYR A 226 9.88 12.53 4.36
N LYS A 227 9.27 11.43 3.92
CA LYS A 227 7.94 11.40 3.32
C LYS A 227 7.33 10.02 3.42
N ASP A 228 6.01 9.94 3.33
CA ASP A 228 5.27 8.69 3.17
C ASP A 228 4.48 8.73 1.88
N ILE A 229 4.32 7.56 1.25
CA ILE A 229 3.47 7.38 0.07
C ILE A 229 2.27 6.56 0.49
N TYR A 230 1.09 7.15 0.35
CA TYR A 230 -0.20 6.52 0.59
C TYR A 230 -0.79 6.10 -0.74
N THR A 231 -1.10 4.83 -0.88
CA THR A 231 -1.75 4.27 -2.07
C THR A 231 -3.09 3.69 -1.69
N HIS A 232 -4.16 4.17 -2.32
CA HIS A 232 -5.48 3.65 -2.08
C HIS A 232 -6.23 3.41 -3.41
N ILE A 233 -7.12 2.42 -3.44
CA ILE A 233 -7.91 2.07 -4.62
C ILE A 233 -9.23 2.82 -4.58
N SER A 234 -9.56 3.48 -5.68
CA SER A 234 -10.77 4.28 -5.85
C SER A 234 -11.86 3.55 -6.64
N SER A 235 -11.49 2.58 -7.48
CA SER A 235 -12.44 1.72 -8.19
C SER A 235 -11.76 0.43 -8.66
N ILE A 236 -12.56 -0.62 -8.74
CA ILE A 236 -12.18 -1.97 -9.22
C ILE A 236 -13.29 -2.48 -10.14
N PRO A 237 -13.02 -3.47 -11.01
CA PRO A 237 -14.06 -4.24 -11.68
C PRO A 237 -14.97 -4.90 -10.64
N ASP A 238 -16.26 -5.01 -10.97
CA ASP A 238 -17.19 -5.73 -10.08
C ASP A 238 -16.81 -7.22 -10.03
N PRO A 239 -16.37 -7.75 -8.87
CA PRO A 239 -15.97 -9.16 -8.77
C PRO A 239 -17.14 -10.15 -8.96
N ASN A 240 -18.38 -9.67 -8.84
CA ASN A 240 -19.57 -10.48 -9.05
C ASN A 240 -20.04 -10.49 -10.52
N GLN A 241 -19.47 -9.62 -11.34
CA GLN A 241 -19.77 -9.57 -12.76
C GLN A 241 -18.92 -10.62 -13.48
N GLU A 242 -19.58 -11.58 -14.12
CA GLU A 242 -18.88 -12.54 -14.97
C GLU A 242 -18.15 -11.82 -16.11
N ARG A 243 -16.95 -12.29 -16.41
CA ARG A 243 -16.18 -11.76 -17.53
C ARG A 243 -16.90 -12.04 -18.84
N ILE A 244 -17.19 -10.99 -19.57
CA ILE A 244 -17.77 -11.10 -20.90
C ILE A 244 -16.63 -11.42 -21.88
N TRP A 245 -16.70 -12.61 -22.47
CA TRP A 245 -15.79 -13.03 -23.54
C TRP A 245 -16.40 -12.68 -24.90
N SER A 246 -15.55 -12.32 -25.86
CA SER A 246 -15.97 -12.19 -27.24
C SER A 246 -16.44 -13.53 -27.80
N ASN A 247 -17.14 -13.51 -28.91
CA ASN A 247 -17.37 -14.73 -29.69
C ASN A 247 -16.02 -15.36 -30.03
N GLU A 248 -15.98 -16.70 -30.02
CA GLU A 248 -14.77 -17.45 -30.31
C GLU A 248 -14.45 -17.32 -31.82
N GLU A 249 -13.28 -16.79 -32.15
CA GLU A 249 -12.74 -16.67 -33.50
C GLU A 249 -11.94 -17.95 -33.82
N GLU A 250 -12.28 -18.63 -34.89
CA GLU A 250 -11.62 -19.86 -35.31
C GLU A 250 -10.44 -19.53 -36.24
N ILE A 251 -9.25 -20.02 -35.89
CA ILE A 251 -8.01 -19.80 -36.62
C ILE A 251 -7.42 -21.17 -36.98
N ALA A 252 -7.37 -21.47 -38.27
CA ALA A 252 -6.76 -22.70 -38.78
C ALA A 252 -5.28 -22.48 -39.12
N VAL A 253 -4.40 -23.29 -38.50
CA VAL A 253 -2.93 -23.12 -38.58
C VAL A 253 -2.27 -24.48 -38.76
N ALA A 254 -1.19 -24.55 -39.52
CA ALA A 254 -0.32 -25.71 -39.58
C ALA A 254 0.73 -25.64 -38.46
N MET A 255 1.28 -26.79 -38.09
CA MET A 255 2.41 -26.84 -37.14
C MET A 255 3.63 -26.11 -37.73
N GLY A 256 4.23 -25.21 -36.96
CA GLY A 256 5.33 -24.34 -37.38
C GLY A 256 4.89 -22.96 -37.90
N ASP A 257 3.60 -22.74 -38.13
CA ASP A 257 3.09 -21.44 -38.58
C ASP A 257 2.85 -20.46 -37.43
N THR A 258 2.62 -19.21 -37.80
CA THR A 258 2.28 -18.12 -36.89
C THR A 258 0.86 -17.64 -37.12
N PHE A 259 0.24 -17.16 -36.05
CA PHE A 259 -1.08 -16.52 -36.07
C PHE A 259 -1.12 -15.39 -35.04
N PHE A 260 -2.22 -14.65 -34.95
CA PHE A 260 -2.35 -13.56 -34.01
C PHE A 260 -3.23 -13.95 -32.82
N VAL A 261 -2.78 -13.62 -31.63
CA VAL A 261 -3.56 -13.63 -30.38
C VAL A 261 -3.69 -12.20 -29.92
N ASN A 262 -4.84 -11.57 -30.14
CA ASN A 262 -4.97 -10.12 -30.08
C ASN A 262 -3.94 -9.45 -31.02
N ASP A 263 -3.19 -8.47 -30.47
CA ASP A 263 -2.15 -7.73 -31.20
C ASP A 263 -0.76 -8.42 -31.16
N TYR A 264 -0.68 -9.68 -30.69
CA TYR A 264 0.58 -10.37 -30.47
C TYR A 264 0.75 -11.56 -31.41
N VAL A 265 1.98 -11.75 -31.85
CA VAL A 265 2.32 -12.90 -32.73
C VAL A 265 2.42 -14.15 -31.87
N ALA A 266 1.68 -15.16 -32.24
CA ALA A 266 1.72 -16.51 -31.68
C ALA A 266 2.34 -17.48 -32.66
N HIS A 267 3.25 -18.33 -32.19
CA HIS A 267 3.90 -19.37 -32.98
C HIS A 267 3.48 -20.74 -32.48
N PHE A 268 2.82 -21.54 -33.31
CA PHE A 268 2.46 -22.91 -32.99
C PHE A 268 3.64 -23.84 -33.23
N THR A 269 4.32 -24.22 -32.15
CA THR A 269 5.61 -24.92 -32.21
C THR A 269 5.50 -26.42 -32.24
N ASN A 270 4.56 -27.02 -31.50
CA ASN A 270 4.49 -28.46 -31.35
C ASN A 270 3.11 -28.94 -30.89
N ILE A 271 2.81 -30.22 -31.16
CA ILE A 271 1.70 -30.94 -30.55
C ILE A 271 2.18 -32.33 -30.12
N TYR A 272 1.79 -32.74 -28.93
CA TYR A 272 2.20 -34.05 -28.42
C TYR A 272 1.08 -34.69 -27.59
N ARG A 273 1.10 -36.03 -27.54
CA ARG A 273 0.17 -36.82 -26.72
C ARG A 273 0.59 -36.74 -25.26
N VAL A 274 -0.41 -36.62 -24.39
CA VAL A 274 -0.23 -36.62 -22.93
C VAL A 274 -1.13 -37.65 -22.26
N ASN A 275 -0.68 -38.19 -21.13
CA ASN A 275 -1.44 -39.15 -20.32
C ASN A 275 -2.04 -38.47 -19.07
N GLU A 276 -1.74 -37.17 -18.87
CA GLU A 276 -2.18 -36.37 -17.75
C GLU A 276 -2.40 -34.93 -18.18
N ILE A 277 -3.46 -34.29 -17.68
CA ILE A 277 -3.74 -32.86 -17.85
C ILE A 277 -3.93 -32.23 -16.48
N ASP A 278 -3.04 -31.28 -16.12
CA ASP A 278 -3.06 -30.52 -14.88
C ASP A 278 -3.17 -31.37 -13.59
N GLY A 279 -2.50 -32.56 -13.57
CA GLY A 279 -2.50 -33.48 -12.46
C GLY A 279 -3.65 -34.49 -12.49
N ILE A 280 -4.50 -34.46 -13.52
CA ILE A 280 -5.59 -35.40 -13.69
C ILE A 280 -5.20 -36.41 -14.80
N ALA A 281 -5.16 -37.69 -14.45
CA ALA A 281 -4.89 -38.75 -15.40
C ALA A 281 -5.98 -38.81 -16.48
N VAL A 282 -5.58 -39.00 -17.74
CA VAL A 282 -6.51 -39.18 -18.85
C VAL A 282 -7.17 -40.56 -18.72
N PRO A 283 -8.50 -40.69 -18.81
CA PRO A 283 -9.20 -41.96 -18.66
C PRO A 283 -8.72 -43.02 -19.64
N GLU A 284 -8.71 -44.29 -19.24
CA GLU A 284 -8.33 -45.42 -20.12
C GLU A 284 -9.14 -45.41 -21.43
N GLY A 285 -8.49 -45.70 -22.55
CA GLY A 285 -9.09 -45.69 -23.86
C GLY A 285 -9.25 -44.29 -24.50
N SER A 286 -8.95 -43.23 -23.77
CA SER A 286 -9.00 -41.83 -24.27
C SER A 286 -7.66 -41.40 -24.84
N LEU A 287 -7.71 -40.44 -25.73
CA LEU A 287 -6.53 -39.79 -26.33
C LEU A 287 -6.52 -38.31 -25.93
N ALA A 288 -5.41 -37.82 -25.40
CA ALA A 288 -5.24 -36.41 -25.08
C ALA A 288 -3.99 -35.84 -25.74
N PHE A 289 -4.15 -34.64 -26.27
CA PHE A 289 -3.07 -33.89 -26.96
C PHE A 289 -2.94 -32.50 -26.36
N ARG A 290 -1.71 -32.03 -26.25
CA ARG A 290 -1.40 -30.63 -25.93
C ARG A 290 -0.71 -29.99 -27.11
N ALA A 291 -1.24 -28.83 -27.52
CA ALA A 291 -0.55 -27.95 -28.45
C ALA A 291 0.36 -27.01 -27.66
N GLU A 292 1.57 -26.77 -28.15
CA GLU A 292 2.49 -25.81 -27.57
C GLU A 292 2.53 -24.57 -28.45
N VAL A 293 2.12 -23.43 -27.88
CA VAL A 293 2.04 -22.15 -28.59
C VAL A 293 2.87 -21.12 -27.80
N ASN A 294 3.81 -20.47 -28.47
CA ASN A 294 4.61 -19.40 -27.92
C ASN A 294 4.06 -18.05 -28.41
N ILE A 295 3.66 -17.17 -27.49
CA ILE A 295 3.12 -15.84 -27.81
C ILE A 295 4.15 -14.81 -27.42
N LEU A 296 4.56 -13.98 -28.37
CA LEU A 296 5.57 -12.93 -28.22
C LEU A 296 4.85 -11.60 -27.92
N ALA A 297 4.88 -11.18 -26.67
CA ALA A 297 4.33 -9.89 -26.25
C ALA A 297 5.46 -8.98 -25.79
N ALA A 298 5.72 -7.93 -26.54
CA ALA A 298 6.70 -6.84 -26.33
C ALA A 298 7.99 -7.21 -25.54
N GLU A 299 7.90 -7.50 -24.25
CA GLU A 299 9.03 -7.82 -23.38
C GLU A 299 8.97 -9.22 -22.76
N GLN A 300 7.90 -9.99 -23.04
CA GLN A 300 7.66 -11.29 -22.41
C GLN A 300 7.16 -12.33 -23.40
N GLU A 301 7.68 -13.55 -23.31
CA GLU A 301 7.20 -14.72 -24.04
C GLU A 301 6.25 -15.52 -23.14
N TYR A 302 5.05 -15.81 -23.64
CA TYR A 302 4.06 -16.68 -22.98
C TYR A 302 4.04 -18.03 -23.68
N LYS A 303 4.37 -19.09 -22.93
CA LYS A 303 4.26 -20.48 -23.39
C LYS A 303 2.95 -21.07 -22.90
N VAL A 304 2.01 -21.29 -23.80
CA VAL A 304 0.67 -21.81 -23.48
C VAL A 304 0.44 -23.17 -24.11
N ARG A 305 -0.33 -24.00 -23.41
CA ARG A 305 -0.51 -25.42 -23.77
C ARG A 305 -1.98 -25.84 -23.65
N PRO A 306 -2.87 -25.34 -24.54
CA PRO A 306 -4.25 -25.81 -24.58
C PRO A 306 -4.31 -27.31 -24.91
N ALA A 307 -5.30 -28.01 -24.31
CA ALA A 307 -5.41 -29.44 -24.50
C ALA A 307 -6.72 -29.82 -25.20
N PHE A 308 -6.65 -30.93 -25.96
CA PHE A 308 -7.74 -31.54 -26.69
C PHE A 308 -7.82 -33.00 -26.30
N VAL A 309 -9.00 -33.47 -25.92
CA VAL A 309 -9.22 -34.82 -25.41
C VAL A 309 -10.31 -35.49 -26.24
N VAL A 310 -10.06 -36.70 -26.70
CA VAL A 310 -11.07 -37.57 -27.29
C VAL A 310 -11.27 -38.75 -26.34
N THR A 311 -12.46 -38.85 -25.76
CA THR A 311 -12.77 -39.95 -24.83
C THR A 311 -13.00 -41.28 -25.61
N ALA A 312 -12.94 -42.38 -24.88
CA ALA A 312 -13.20 -43.72 -25.45
C ALA A 312 -14.56 -43.81 -26.18
N ASP A 313 -15.55 -43.04 -25.74
CA ASP A 313 -16.89 -42.95 -26.30
C ASP A 313 -16.98 -41.98 -27.51
N GLY A 314 -15.85 -41.40 -27.94
CA GLY A 314 -15.80 -40.44 -29.06
C GLY A 314 -16.20 -39.01 -28.68
N ASN A 315 -16.48 -38.68 -27.44
CA ASN A 315 -16.76 -37.33 -27.02
C ASN A 315 -15.47 -36.47 -27.03
N ILE A 316 -15.63 -35.19 -27.36
CA ILE A 316 -14.54 -34.24 -27.44
C ILE A 316 -14.55 -33.36 -26.22
N GLY A 317 -13.45 -33.38 -25.45
CA GLY A 317 -13.16 -32.45 -24.36
C GLY A 317 -12.13 -31.43 -24.83
N ARG A 318 -12.29 -30.18 -24.42
CA ARG A 318 -11.36 -29.07 -24.71
C ARG A 318 -10.97 -28.41 -23.41
N VAL A 319 -9.66 -28.23 -23.19
CA VAL A 319 -9.14 -27.53 -22.03
C VAL A 319 -8.47 -26.22 -22.50
N PRO A 320 -9.19 -25.10 -22.42
CA PRO A 320 -8.64 -23.80 -22.82
C PRO A 320 -7.59 -23.31 -21.84
N ILE A 321 -6.71 -22.44 -22.32
CA ILE A 321 -5.78 -21.68 -21.49
C ILE A 321 -6.15 -20.20 -21.54
N THR A 322 -6.33 -19.61 -20.35
CA THR A 322 -6.55 -18.17 -20.22
C THR A 322 -5.22 -17.50 -19.90
N ILE A 323 -4.90 -16.47 -20.68
CA ILE A 323 -3.71 -15.65 -20.53
C ILE A 323 -4.18 -14.30 -19.98
N GLU A 324 -4.16 -14.15 -18.67
CA GLU A 324 -4.71 -12.99 -17.96
C GLU A 324 -4.11 -11.67 -18.44
N ASP A 325 -2.80 -11.65 -18.66
CA ASP A 325 -2.07 -10.44 -19.09
C ASP A 325 -2.44 -9.97 -20.49
N LEU A 326 -2.85 -10.89 -21.33
CA LEU A 326 -3.28 -10.60 -22.70
C LEU A 326 -4.81 -10.50 -22.82
N ALA A 327 -5.53 -10.78 -21.73
CA ALA A 327 -7.00 -10.86 -21.70
C ALA A 327 -7.54 -11.76 -22.84
N ALA A 328 -6.87 -12.87 -23.08
CA ALA A 328 -7.14 -13.80 -24.16
C ALA A 328 -7.31 -15.23 -23.62
N ARG A 329 -8.18 -15.99 -24.26
CA ARG A 329 -8.39 -17.41 -24.03
C ARG A 329 -8.14 -18.15 -25.32
N LEU A 330 -7.21 -19.11 -25.29
CA LEU A 330 -6.87 -19.94 -26.42
C LEU A 330 -7.34 -21.37 -26.18
N THR A 331 -8.11 -21.91 -27.11
CA THR A 331 -8.69 -23.26 -27.09
C THR A 331 -8.19 -24.02 -28.31
N LEU A 332 -7.79 -25.28 -28.15
CA LEU A 332 -7.59 -26.18 -29.32
C LEU A 332 -8.94 -26.81 -29.67
N LEU A 333 -9.56 -26.36 -30.78
CA LEU A 333 -10.92 -26.75 -31.15
C LEU A 333 -10.96 -28.06 -31.93
N ASN A 334 -10.00 -28.22 -32.86
CA ASN A 334 -9.99 -29.37 -33.76
C ASN A 334 -8.58 -29.71 -34.22
N ILE A 335 -8.37 -30.99 -34.50
CA ILE A 335 -7.17 -31.55 -35.08
C ILE A 335 -7.59 -32.31 -36.35
N ASN A 336 -7.15 -31.84 -37.52
CA ASN A 336 -7.43 -32.50 -38.77
C ASN A 336 -6.17 -33.21 -39.31
N PRO A 337 -6.06 -34.53 -39.13
CA PRO A 337 -4.89 -35.30 -39.57
C PRO A 337 -4.70 -35.33 -41.09
N GLU A 338 -5.79 -35.22 -41.86
CA GLU A 338 -5.75 -35.31 -43.31
C GLU A 338 -5.13 -34.07 -43.97
N THR A 339 -5.43 -32.89 -43.42
CA THR A 339 -4.92 -31.63 -43.92
C THR A 339 -3.69 -31.13 -43.21
N GLY A 340 -3.37 -31.72 -42.03
CA GLY A 340 -2.31 -31.23 -41.15
C GLY A 340 -2.62 -29.89 -40.49
N LEU A 341 -3.89 -29.47 -40.52
CA LEU A 341 -4.34 -28.20 -39.93
C LEU A 341 -4.92 -28.43 -38.53
N PHE A 342 -4.65 -27.46 -37.67
CA PHE A 342 -5.14 -27.38 -36.29
C PHE A 342 -6.00 -26.14 -36.19
N THR A 343 -7.19 -26.27 -35.63
CA THR A 343 -8.08 -25.11 -35.44
C THR A 343 -7.98 -24.66 -33.97
N PHE A 344 -7.55 -23.43 -33.77
CA PHE A 344 -7.57 -22.75 -32.50
C PHE A 344 -8.77 -21.82 -32.41
N GLY A 345 -9.42 -21.79 -31.25
CA GLY A 345 -10.43 -20.81 -30.89
C GLY A 345 -9.80 -19.71 -30.02
N LEU A 346 -9.96 -18.47 -30.44
CA LEU A 346 -9.52 -17.30 -29.70
C LEU A 346 -10.74 -16.53 -29.18
N SER A 347 -10.83 -16.36 -27.86
CA SER A 347 -11.78 -15.43 -27.25
C SER A 347 -11.01 -14.38 -26.47
N THR A 348 -11.47 -13.14 -26.55
CA THR A 348 -10.86 -12.00 -25.85
C THR A 348 -11.83 -11.39 -24.84
N THR A 349 -11.28 -10.73 -23.85
CA THR A 349 -12.06 -10.03 -22.83
C THR A 349 -11.40 -8.69 -22.48
N GLN A 350 -12.03 -7.91 -21.61
CA GLN A 350 -11.40 -6.71 -21.09
C GLN A 350 -10.25 -7.08 -20.13
N LYS A 351 -9.10 -6.42 -20.29
CA LYS A 351 -7.98 -6.56 -19.35
C LYS A 351 -8.42 -6.15 -17.94
N ASP A 352 -7.84 -6.81 -16.96
CA ASP A 352 -8.03 -6.42 -15.57
C ASP A 352 -7.39 -5.06 -15.28
N TRP A 353 -8.03 -4.29 -14.41
CA TRP A 353 -7.65 -2.91 -14.13
C TRP A 353 -8.00 -2.49 -12.71
N ILE A 354 -7.33 -1.46 -12.24
CA ILE A 354 -7.71 -0.72 -11.03
C ILE A 354 -7.65 0.78 -11.30
N ILE A 355 -8.49 1.54 -10.63
CA ILE A 355 -8.34 2.99 -10.53
C ILE A 355 -7.85 3.30 -9.12
N MET A 356 -6.74 4.02 -9.02
CA MET A 356 -6.12 4.30 -7.74
C MET A 356 -5.67 5.75 -7.61
N LYS A 357 -5.58 6.20 -6.35
CA LYS A 357 -4.99 7.46 -5.95
C LYS A 357 -3.74 7.19 -5.12
N ALA A 358 -2.66 7.91 -5.42
CA ALA A 358 -1.45 7.89 -4.64
C ALA A 358 -1.07 9.32 -4.23
N VAL A 359 -0.79 9.49 -2.94
CA VAL A 359 -0.49 10.79 -2.33
C VAL A 359 0.83 10.71 -1.58
N GLU A 360 1.73 11.63 -1.90
CA GLU A 360 2.96 11.86 -1.15
C GLU A 360 2.71 12.84 -0.01
N LYS A 361 3.06 12.44 1.22
CA LYS A 361 2.94 13.27 2.43
C LYS A 361 4.31 13.57 3.00
N PRO A 362 4.86 14.76 2.73
CA PRO A 362 6.18 15.12 3.21
C PRO A 362 6.17 15.37 4.72
N MET A 363 7.29 15.07 5.37
CA MET A 363 7.59 15.36 6.79
C MET A 363 6.54 14.86 7.80
N ILE A 364 5.71 13.87 7.46
CA ILE A 364 4.72 13.31 8.39
C ILE A 364 5.39 12.69 9.64
N ASN A 365 6.64 12.28 9.53
CA ASN A 365 7.42 11.78 10.66
C ASN A 365 7.60 12.82 11.77
N LEU A 366 7.60 14.13 11.45
CA LEU A 366 7.62 15.18 12.48
C LEU A 366 6.37 15.16 13.35
N LEU A 367 5.20 14.85 12.77
CA LEU A 367 3.94 14.68 13.50
C LEU A 367 4.07 13.53 14.51
N TRP A 368 4.58 12.36 14.06
CA TRP A 368 4.72 11.19 14.94
C TRP A 368 5.77 11.39 16.04
N ILE A 369 6.92 11.99 15.71
CA ILE A 369 7.95 12.34 16.68
C ILE A 369 7.38 13.34 17.70
N GLY A 370 6.68 14.37 17.22
CA GLY A 370 6.04 15.37 18.06
C GLY A 370 5.01 14.76 19.02
N THR A 371 4.19 13.83 18.53
CA THR A 371 3.22 13.08 19.33
C THR A 371 3.91 12.25 20.42
N GLY A 372 4.97 11.54 20.08
CA GLY A 372 5.77 10.77 21.04
C GLY A 372 6.36 11.67 22.14
N LEU A 373 6.94 12.82 21.77
CA LEU A 373 7.47 13.78 22.72
C LEU A 373 6.39 14.42 23.60
N LEU A 374 5.21 14.71 23.05
CA LEU A 374 4.06 15.19 23.83
C LEU A 374 3.68 14.17 24.91
N ILE A 375 3.54 12.91 24.56
CA ILE A 375 3.21 11.82 25.51
C ILE A 375 4.28 11.71 26.60
N ILE A 376 5.57 11.68 26.20
CA ILE A 376 6.70 11.62 27.16
C ILE A 376 6.66 12.82 28.11
N GLY A 377 6.48 14.04 27.59
CA GLY A 377 6.42 15.25 28.39
C GLY A 377 5.26 15.25 29.39
N LEU A 378 4.07 14.78 28.96
CA LEU A 378 2.92 14.62 29.85
C LEU A 378 3.17 13.57 30.93
N MET A 379 3.75 12.41 30.60
CA MET A 379 4.13 11.39 31.58
C MET A 379 5.11 11.94 32.65
N MET A 380 6.12 12.67 32.19
CA MET A 380 7.07 13.34 33.14
C MET A 380 6.35 14.31 34.08
N ALA A 381 5.40 15.07 33.56
CA ALA A 381 4.61 16.03 34.35
C ALA A 381 3.69 15.33 35.37
N ILE A 382 3.05 14.23 34.98
CA ILE A 382 2.19 13.42 35.86
C ILE A 382 3.01 12.78 36.98
N LEU A 383 4.12 12.13 36.66
CA LEU A 383 4.99 11.48 37.64
C LEU A 383 5.53 12.49 38.67
N ARG A 384 5.91 13.68 38.20
CA ARG A 384 6.31 14.76 39.08
C ARG A 384 5.19 15.18 40.01
N ARG A 385 3.99 15.42 39.50
CA ARG A 385 2.83 15.86 40.27
C ARG A 385 2.44 14.84 41.34
N HIS A 386 2.51 13.56 41.01
CA HIS A 386 2.27 12.48 41.96
C HIS A 386 3.29 12.49 43.09
N GLN A 387 4.60 12.69 42.82
CA GLN A 387 5.64 12.78 43.81
C GLN A 387 5.51 14.04 44.70
N ASP A 388 5.15 15.19 44.10
CA ASP A 388 4.94 16.42 44.84
C ASP A 388 3.72 16.27 45.79
N PHE A 389 2.66 15.61 45.35
CA PHE A 389 1.49 15.30 46.14
C PHE A 389 1.83 14.37 47.33
N ALA A 390 2.55 13.29 47.11
CA ALA A 390 2.99 12.36 48.15
C ALA A 390 3.81 13.10 49.24
N LYS A 391 4.79 13.93 48.84
CA LYS A 391 5.59 14.73 49.77
C LYS A 391 4.76 15.72 50.61
N THR A 392 3.75 16.33 49.98
CA THR A 392 2.87 17.30 50.67
C THR A 392 1.98 16.57 51.68
N THR A 393 1.51 15.38 51.33
CA THR A 393 0.71 14.53 52.23
C THR A 393 1.54 14.07 53.47
N ASP A 394 2.77 13.58 53.23
CA ASP A 394 3.68 13.15 54.30
C ASP A 394 4.03 14.32 55.23
N ALA A 395 4.31 15.50 54.68
CA ALA A 395 4.59 16.70 55.48
C ALA A 395 3.37 17.14 56.31
N SER A 396 2.15 17.00 55.77
CA SER A 396 0.92 17.32 56.51
C SER A 396 0.64 16.33 57.64
N ILE A 397 0.94 15.04 57.43
CA ILE A 397 0.82 13.97 58.44
C ILE A 397 1.85 14.17 59.56
N SER A 398 3.12 14.51 59.22
CA SER A 398 4.17 14.80 60.18
C SER A 398 3.81 15.99 61.09
N LYS A 399 3.34 17.09 60.46
CA LYS A 399 2.90 18.27 61.19
C LYS A 399 1.71 18.01 62.14
N ARG A 400 0.81 17.10 61.76
CA ARG A 400 -0.33 16.69 62.56
C ARG A 400 0.10 15.83 63.75
N LYS A 401 1.16 15.02 63.62
CA LYS A 401 1.76 14.23 64.71
C LYS A 401 2.50 15.10 65.74
N GLU A 402 3.15 16.16 65.29
CA GLU A 402 3.83 17.13 66.19
C GLU A 402 2.86 18.00 67.01
N LEU A 403 1.66 18.26 66.46
CA LEU A 403 0.61 19.05 67.11
C LEU A 403 -0.34 18.22 67.98
N ALA A 404 -0.20 16.89 68.03
CA ALA A 404 -1.00 16.03 68.87
C ALA A 404 -0.50 16.23 70.36
N PRO A 405 -1.35 16.60 71.33
CA PRO A 405 -0.94 16.81 72.70
C PRO A 405 -0.42 15.49 73.25
N THR A 406 0.77 15.57 73.89
CA THR A 406 1.33 14.46 74.66
C THR A 406 0.36 14.16 75.81
N THR A 407 -0.37 13.07 75.69
CA THR A 407 -1.24 12.60 76.77
C THR A 407 -0.37 12.30 77.97
N ILE A 408 -0.38 13.18 78.96
CA ILE A 408 0.28 12.95 80.25
C ILE A 408 -0.49 11.80 80.94
N SER A 409 0.14 10.64 80.99
CA SER A 409 -0.33 9.56 81.86
C SER A 409 -0.13 9.94 83.32
N ILE A 410 -1.23 10.13 84.04
CA ILE A 410 -1.28 10.20 85.52
C ILE A 410 -1.38 8.77 86.02
#